data_e5f3b399b112bb854b7aa78870a75c20
#
_entry.id   e5f3b399b112bb854b7aa78870a75c20
#
_cell.length_a   1.000
_cell.length_b   1.000
_cell.length_c   1.000
_cell.angle_alpha   90.00
_cell.angle_beta   90.00
_cell.angle_gamma   90.00
#
_symmetry.space_group_name_H-M   'P 1'
#
loop_
_entity.id
_entity.type
_entity.pdbx_description
1 polymer ?
#
loop_
_entity_poly.entity_id
_entity_poly.type
_entity_poly.pdbx_seq_one_letter_code
_entity_poly.pdbx_strand_id
1 'polypeptide(L)'
;NGYTVFHIEHDDGEVTCVGSLNYINEGELLEIQGEYVNHNVYGKQLKISHYKVKEPEDIVSIERYLGSGAVKGVGAALAGRIVKKFKEDTFRIIEEEPERLAEIKGISERKAQEIASQLEEKKDMRKAMIYLQKYGISTKLAAKIYQYYGMKVYKVLEENPYQLADNIEGIGFKTADEIASKIGIHTDSDYRIRSGLFYTLQQAV
;
A
#
# COMPACT_ATOMS: atom_id res chain seq x y z
N ASN A 1 -7.61 -15.10 -2.56
CA ASN A 1 -8.14 -14.49 -3.78
C ASN A 1 -8.31 -12.96 -3.70
N GLY A 2 -8.16 -12.29 -2.57
CA GLY A 2 -8.22 -10.83 -2.43
C GLY A 2 -9.59 -10.18 -2.72
N TYR A 3 -10.62 -10.97 -3.03
CA TYR A 3 -11.98 -10.44 -3.21
C TYR A 3 -12.56 -10.12 -1.84
N THR A 4 -12.96 -8.89 -1.67
CA THR A 4 -13.44 -8.34 -0.40
C THR A 4 -14.81 -7.70 -0.60
N VAL A 5 -15.67 -7.84 0.39
CA VAL A 5 -16.93 -7.10 0.55
C VAL A 5 -16.73 -6.16 1.73
N PHE A 6 -16.99 -4.89 1.54
CA PHE A 6 -16.82 -3.87 2.59
C PHE A 6 -17.80 -2.72 2.38
N HIS A 7 -17.94 -1.92 3.42
CA HIS A 7 -18.82 -0.76 3.41
C HIS A 7 -17.99 0.51 3.40
N ILE A 8 -18.40 1.48 2.60
CA ILE A 8 -17.86 2.83 2.60
C ILE A 8 -18.92 3.83 3.01
N GLU A 9 -18.53 4.78 3.81
CA GLU A 9 -19.34 5.97 4.06
C GLU A 9 -19.12 6.99 2.94
N HIS A 10 -20.20 7.46 2.36
CA HIS A 10 -20.23 8.50 1.34
C HIS A 10 -21.25 9.56 1.78
N ASP A 11 -21.22 10.76 1.19
CA ASP A 11 -22.12 11.86 1.53
C ASP A 11 -23.61 11.48 1.41
N ASP A 12 -23.94 10.58 0.49
CA ASP A 12 -25.30 10.08 0.27
C ASP A 12 -25.66 8.84 1.12
N GLY A 13 -24.78 8.42 2.02
CA GLY A 13 -24.97 7.27 2.88
C GLY A 13 -23.97 6.15 2.70
N GLU A 14 -24.26 4.99 3.27
CA GLU A 14 -23.41 3.81 3.24
C GLU A 14 -23.56 3.06 1.90
N VAL A 15 -22.45 2.70 1.28
CA VAL A 15 -22.40 1.94 0.02
C VAL A 15 -21.66 0.63 0.23
N THR A 16 -22.32 -0.49 -0.09
CA THR A 16 -21.65 -1.80 -0.13
C THR A 16 -20.79 -1.90 -1.38
N CYS A 17 -19.50 -2.09 -1.19
CA CYS A 17 -18.52 -2.25 -2.25
C CYS A 17 -18.00 -3.68 -2.34
N VAL A 18 -17.71 -4.13 -3.56
CA VAL A 18 -17.16 -5.45 -3.84
C VAL A 18 -16.01 -5.33 -4.83
N GLY A 19 -14.92 -6.02 -4.56
CA GLY A 19 -13.77 -6.02 -5.45
C GLY A 19 -12.52 -6.63 -4.82
N SER A 20 -11.45 -6.65 -5.60
CA SER A 20 -10.15 -7.08 -5.12
C SER A 20 -9.34 -5.88 -4.66
N LEU A 21 -9.42 -5.59 -3.35
CA LEU A 21 -8.64 -4.53 -2.72
C LEU A 21 -7.58 -5.17 -1.83
N ASN A 22 -6.35 -4.72 -2.00
CA ASN A 22 -5.23 -5.19 -1.21
C ASN A 22 -4.67 -4.03 -0.39
N TYR A 23 -4.35 -4.29 0.87
CA TYR A 23 -3.67 -3.33 1.76
C TYR A 23 -4.45 -2.06 2.07
N ILE A 24 -5.78 -2.18 2.14
CA ILE A 24 -6.67 -1.14 2.64
C ILE A 24 -7.01 -1.48 4.09
N ASN A 25 -6.99 -0.47 4.95
CA ASN A 25 -7.40 -0.57 6.34
C ASN A 25 -8.71 0.19 6.56
N GLU A 26 -9.42 -0.18 7.62
CA GLU A 26 -10.58 0.59 8.07
C GLU A 26 -10.17 2.03 8.37
N GLY A 27 -11.05 2.98 8.04
CA GLY A 27 -10.83 4.41 8.25
C GLY A 27 -9.99 5.11 7.18
N GLU A 28 -9.48 4.41 6.19
CA GLU A 28 -8.77 5.05 5.07
C GLU A 28 -9.75 5.77 4.13
N LEU A 29 -9.33 6.94 3.65
CA LEU A 29 -10.07 7.70 2.64
C LEU A 29 -9.76 7.15 1.25
N LEU A 30 -10.81 6.77 0.51
CA LEU A 30 -10.69 6.15 -0.80
C LEU A 30 -11.38 6.97 -1.89
N GLU A 31 -10.69 7.16 -2.99
CA GLU A 31 -11.31 7.54 -4.26
C GLU A 31 -11.56 6.25 -5.05
N ILE A 32 -12.82 5.98 -5.38
CA ILE A 32 -13.24 4.70 -5.97
C ILE A 32 -13.95 4.95 -7.29
N GLN A 33 -13.67 4.11 -8.27
CA GLN A 33 -14.40 4.03 -9.54
C GLN A 33 -14.93 2.60 -9.71
N GLY A 34 -16.17 2.50 -10.15
CA GLY A 34 -16.82 1.21 -10.33
C GLY A 34 -18.21 1.33 -10.95
N GLU A 35 -18.84 0.21 -11.11
CA GLU A 35 -20.19 0.09 -11.65
C GLU A 35 -21.13 -0.51 -10.62
N TYR A 36 -22.35 0.02 -10.54
CA TYR A 36 -23.38 -0.57 -9.70
C TYR A 36 -23.92 -1.86 -10.34
N VAL A 37 -23.86 -2.94 -9.58
CA VAL A 37 -24.39 -4.25 -9.95
C VAL A 37 -25.44 -4.68 -8.93
N ASN A 38 -26.46 -5.41 -9.37
CA ASN A 38 -27.45 -6.00 -8.48
C ASN A 38 -27.08 -7.46 -8.24
N HIS A 39 -26.80 -7.79 -6.96
CA HIS A 39 -26.63 -9.18 -6.54
C HIS A 39 -27.98 -9.76 -6.11
N ASN A 40 -28.30 -10.97 -6.55
CA ASN A 40 -29.62 -11.60 -6.32
C ASN A 40 -30.00 -11.72 -4.85
N VAL A 41 -29.01 -11.85 -3.95
CA VAL A 41 -29.23 -12.04 -2.51
C VAL A 41 -28.90 -10.77 -1.70
N TYR A 42 -27.86 -10.02 -2.09
CA TYR A 42 -27.31 -8.90 -1.31
C TYR A 42 -27.69 -7.53 -1.86
N GLY A 43 -28.52 -7.48 -2.90
CA GLY A 43 -28.99 -6.21 -3.46
C GLY A 43 -27.94 -5.42 -4.24
N LYS A 44 -28.10 -4.11 -4.23
CA LYS A 44 -27.24 -3.19 -5.00
C LYS A 44 -25.85 -3.07 -4.38
N GLN A 45 -24.82 -3.31 -5.17
CA GLN A 45 -23.41 -3.23 -4.76
C GLN A 45 -22.61 -2.43 -5.79
N LEU A 46 -21.57 -1.71 -5.33
CA LEU A 46 -20.60 -1.06 -6.22
C LEU A 46 -19.45 -2.04 -6.50
N LYS A 47 -19.38 -2.54 -7.72
CA LYS A 47 -18.25 -3.37 -8.17
C LYS A 47 -17.10 -2.47 -8.57
N ILE A 48 -16.02 -2.51 -7.79
CA ILE A 48 -14.87 -1.63 -7.95
C ILE A 48 -14.01 -2.09 -9.13
N SER A 49 -13.70 -1.15 -10.02
CA SER A 49 -12.73 -1.33 -11.11
C SER A 49 -11.38 -0.69 -10.78
N HIS A 50 -11.39 0.48 -10.14
CA HIS A 50 -10.20 1.22 -9.73
C HIS A 50 -10.42 1.86 -8.36
N TYR A 51 -9.34 1.99 -7.61
CA TYR A 51 -9.34 2.73 -6.35
C TYR A 51 -7.99 3.41 -6.12
N LYS A 52 -8.03 4.48 -5.35
CA LYS A 52 -6.85 5.21 -4.89
C LYS A 52 -7.04 5.58 -3.42
N VAL A 53 -6.05 5.28 -2.61
CA VAL A 53 -6.02 5.75 -1.21
C VAL A 53 -5.60 7.20 -1.20
N LYS A 54 -6.41 8.05 -0.56
CA LYS A 54 -6.15 9.48 -0.35
C LYS A 54 -5.61 9.69 1.06
N GLU A 55 -4.76 10.68 1.23
CA GLU A 55 -4.41 11.15 2.57
C GLU A 55 -5.57 12.01 3.10
N PRO A 56 -6.01 11.80 4.36
CA PRO A 56 -7.02 12.65 4.97
C PRO A 56 -6.46 14.07 5.16
N GLU A 57 -7.22 15.07 4.74
CA GLU A 57 -6.83 16.48 4.85
C GLU A 57 -7.61 17.24 5.93
N ASP A 58 -8.84 16.80 6.20
CA ASP A 58 -9.69 17.42 7.21
C ASP A 58 -9.57 16.73 8.58
N ILE A 59 -9.87 17.47 9.64
CA ILE A 59 -9.74 17.06 11.04
C ILE A 59 -10.50 15.74 11.34
N VAL A 60 -11.72 15.60 10.82
CA VAL A 60 -12.59 14.45 11.09
C VAL A 60 -12.03 13.20 10.45
N SER A 61 -11.59 13.30 9.19
CA SER A 61 -10.98 12.20 8.45
C SER A 61 -9.63 11.80 9.04
N ILE A 62 -8.83 12.75 9.52
CA ILE A 62 -7.55 12.48 10.22
C ILE A 62 -7.81 11.70 11.52
N GLU A 63 -8.79 12.15 12.33
CA GLU A 63 -9.15 11.48 13.58
C GLU A 63 -9.65 10.06 13.33
N ARG A 64 -10.53 9.90 12.35
CA ARG A 64 -11.06 8.58 11.93
C ARG A 64 -9.93 7.64 11.51
N TYR A 65 -9.04 8.09 10.65
CA TYR A 65 -7.91 7.31 10.18
C TYR A 65 -7.00 6.85 11.32
N LEU A 66 -6.59 7.76 12.19
CA LEU A 66 -5.72 7.42 13.32
C LEU A 66 -6.39 6.48 14.31
N GLY A 67 -7.70 6.64 14.53
CA GLY A 67 -8.49 5.87 15.50
C GLY A 67 -9.02 4.54 15.01
N SER A 68 -8.92 4.25 13.71
CA SER A 68 -9.48 3.04 13.06
C SER A 68 -8.74 1.73 13.38
N GLY A 69 -7.55 1.82 13.98
CA GLY A 69 -6.63 0.68 14.11
C GLY A 69 -5.55 0.61 13.03
N ALA A 70 -5.60 1.52 12.05
CA ALA A 70 -4.55 1.66 11.03
C ALA A 70 -3.16 1.92 11.64
N VAL A 71 -3.11 2.58 12.79
CA VAL A 71 -1.91 2.83 13.59
C VAL A 71 -2.02 2.07 14.91
N LYS A 72 -1.19 1.06 15.10
CA LYS A 72 -1.21 0.22 16.30
C LYS A 72 -0.96 1.07 17.55
N GLY A 73 -1.80 0.87 18.57
CA GLY A 73 -1.70 1.59 19.84
C GLY A 73 -2.34 2.99 19.83
N VAL A 74 -2.98 3.38 18.73
CA VAL A 74 -3.80 4.59 18.66
C VAL A 74 -5.26 4.17 18.46
N GLY A 75 -6.03 4.19 19.55
CA GLY A 75 -7.49 4.02 19.48
C GLY A 75 -8.21 5.37 19.36
N ALA A 76 -9.52 5.35 19.15
CA ALA A 76 -10.35 6.54 18.92
C ALA A 76 -10.14 7.66 19.97
N ALA A 77 -10.11 7.30 21.28
CA ALA A 77 -9.90 8.27 22.34
C ALA A 77 -8.52 8.97 22.31
N LEU A 78 -7.49 8.27 21.83
CA LEU A 78 -6.16 8.85 21.70
C LEU A 78 -6.05 9.66 20.41
N ALA A 79 -6.63 9.17 19.31
CA ALA A 79 -6.74 9.91 18.06
C ALA A 79 -7.43 11.27 18.26
N GLY A 80 -8.57 11.29 18.96
CA GLY A 80 -9.26 12.54 19.30
C GLY A 80 -8.41 13.52 20.10
N ARG A 81 -7.57 13.03 21.03
CA ARG A 81 -6.64 13.90 21.77
C ARG A 81 -5.52 14.46 20.91
N ILE A 82 -4.96 13.63 20.01
CA ILE A 82 -3.92 14.05 19.06
C ILE A 82 -4.47 15.13 18.14
N VAL A 83 -5.60 14.86 17.49
CA VAL A 83 -6.18 15.76 16.50
C VAL A 83 -6.74 17.03 17.15
N LYS A 84 -7.30 16.95 18.36
CA LYS A 84 -7.72 18.15 19.13
C LYS A 84 -6.56 19.11 19.37
N LYS A 85 -5.35 18.58 19.60
CA LYS A 85 -4.16 19.38 19.87
C LYS A 85 -3.51 19.94 18.61
N PHE A 86 -3.35 19.13 17.59
CA PHE A 86 -2.55 19.46 16.40
C PHE A 86 -3.40 19.82 15.17
N LYS A 87 -4.71 19.52 15.20
CA LYS A 87 -5.68 19.82 14.13
C LYS A 87 -5.18 19.31 12.78
N GLU A 88 -5.24 20.15 11.74
CA GLU A 88 -4.79 19.85 10.38
C GLU A 88 -3.29 19.56 10.29
N ASP A 89 -2.49 20.07 11.23
CA ASP A 89 -1.04 19.82 11.30
C ASP A 89 -0.69 18.43 11.83
N THR A 90 -1.65 17.60 12.18
CA THR A 90 -1.44 16.31 12.87
C THR A 90 -0.44 15.44 12.13
N PHE A 91 -0.60 15.21 10.82
CA PHE A 91 0.34 14.38 10.05
C PHE A 91 1.71 15.01 9.94
N ARG A 92 1.79 16.31 9.70
CA ARG A 92 3.07 17.03 9.67
C ARG A 92 3.84 16.89 10.99
N ILE A 93 3.15 17.07 12.12
CA ILE A 93 3.76 16.89 13.45
C ILE A 93 4.24 15.45 13.67
N ILE A 94 3.47 14.45 13.25
CA ILE A 94 3.87 13.05 13.37
C ILE A 94 5.11 12.75 12.50
N GLU A 95 5.20 13.35 11.32
CA GLU A 95 6.32 13.13 10.38
C GLU A 95 7.57 13.91 10.76
N GLU A 96 7.45 15.19 11.10
CA GLU A 96 8.58 16.11 11.24
C GLU A 96 9.01 16.35 12.70
N GLU A 97 8.07 16.26 13.65
CA GLU A 97 8.25 16.60 15.05
C GLU A 97 7.60 15.55 15.97
N PRO A 98 7.86 14.23 15.78
CA PRO A 98 7.12 13.16 16.49
C PRO A 98 7.23 13.24 18.01
N GLU A 99 8.30 13.79 18.54
CA GLU A 99 8.51 14.00 19.99
C GLU A 99 7.41 14.86 20.60
N ARG A 100 6.78 15.74 19.84
CA ARG A 100 5.67 16.58 20.32
C ARG A 100 4.41 15.79 20.65
N LEU A 101 4.27 14.58 20.12
CA LEU A 101 3.19 13.69 20.53
C LEU A 101 3.27 13.36 22.02
N ALA A 102 4.47 13.34 22.62
CA ALA A 102 4.64 13.10 24.05
C ALA A 102 4.08 14.22 24.96
N GLU A 103 3.77 15.38 24.40
CA GLU A 103 3.01 16.43 25.09
C GLU A 103 1.56 16.01 25.43
N ILE A 104 1.08 14.90 24.83
CA ILE A 104 -0.27 14.38 25.00
C ILE A 104 -0.25 13.31 26.09
N LYS A 105 -1.12 13.47 27.10
CA LYS A 105 -1.25 12.50 28.19
C LYS A 105 -1.52 11.08 27.65
N GLY A 106 -0.63 10.14 27.96
CA GLY A 106 -0.74 8.74 27.52
C GLY A 106 0.10 8.39 26.29
N ILE A 107 0.93 9.33 25.80
CA ILE A 107 1.95 9.08 24.80
C ILE A 107 3.32 9.32 25.44
N SER A 108 4.15 8.28 25.51
CA SER A 108 5.56 8.39 25.85
C SER A 108 6.37 8.73 24.60
N GLU A 109 7.60 9.22 24.76
CA GLU A 109 8.52 9.45 23.63
C GLU A 109 8.69 8.21 22.76
N ARG A 110 8.85 7.03 23.36
CA ARG A 110 8.93 5.77 22.65
C ARG A 110 7.68 5.51 21.81
N LYS A 111 6.48 5.72 22.38
CA LYS A 111 5.22 5.54 21.66
C LYS A 111 5.05 6.56 20.53
N ALA A 112 5.52 7.78 20.74
CA ALA A 112 5.56 8.81 19.71
C ALA A 112 6.37 8.36 18.48
N GLN A 113 7.56 7.82 18.69
CA GLN A 113 8.41 7.28 17.64
C GLN A 113 7.80 6.04 16.97
N GLU A 114 7.16 5.15 17.73
CA GLU A 114 6.46 3.98 17.19
C GLU A 114 5.28 4.40 16.27
N ILE A 115 4.55 5.45 16.62
CA ILE A 115 3.47 6.02 15.77
C ILE A 115 4.05 6.60 14.48
N ALA A 116 5.10 7.41 14.57
CA ALA A 116 5.75 8.02 13.43
C ALA A 116 6.30 6.96 12.46
N SER A 117 7.04 5.97 12.97
CA SER A 117 7.60 4.88 12.14
C SER A 117 6.53 4.08 11.41
N GLN A 118 5.38 3.83 12.02
CA GLN A 118 4.28 3.11 11.37
C GLN A 118 3.68 3.89 10.21
N LEU A 119 3.53 5.21 10.35
CA LEU A 119 3.00 6.07 9.29
C LEU A 119 4.00 6.22 8.15
N GLU A 120 5.29 6.37 8.46
CA GLU A 120 6.37 6.41 7.47
C GLU A 120 6.43 5.12 6.65
N GLU A 121 6.41 3.95 7.32
CA GLU A 121 6.40 2.65 6.65
C GLU A 121 5.21 2.49 5.69
N LYS A 122 4.02 2.92 6.09
CA LYS A 122 2.82 2.90 5.23
C LYS A 122 2.95 3.82 4.03
N LYS A 123 3.52 5.01 4.21
CA LYS A 123 3.79 5.98 3.14
C LYS A 123 4.80 5.44 2.13
N ASP A 124 5.87 4.84 2.61
CA ASP A 124 6.92 4.24 1.79
C ASP A 124 6.43 3.04 1.00
N MET A 125 5.67 2.15 1.65
CA MET A 125 5.00 1.04 0.97
C MET A 125 4.10 1.52 -0.17
N ARG A 126 3.29 2.56 0.08
CA ARG A 126 2.39 3.13 -0.93
C ARG A 126 3.16 3.71 -2.12
N LYS A 127 4.24 4.45 -1.86
CA LYS A 127 5.12 4.98 -2.92
C LYS A 127 5.74 3.86 -3.74
N ALA A 128 6.28 2.83 -3.09
CA ALA A 128 6.88 1.69 -3.77
C ALA A 128 5.86 0.93 -4.61
N MET A 129 4.63 0.75 -4.12
CA MET A 129 3.56 0.10 -4.89
C MET A 129 3.19 0.88 -6.14
N ILE A 130 3.06 2.22 -6.04
CA ILE A 130 2.79 3.11 -7.19
C ILE A 130 3.94 3.01 -8.20
N TYR A 131 5.18 3.01 -7.73
CA TYR A 131 6.36 2.87 -8.57
C TYR A 131 6.35 1.55 -9.34
N LEU A 132 6.09 0.44 -8.67
CA LEU A 132 6.02 -0.90 -9.27
C LEU A 132 4.89 -1.01 -10.31
N GLN A 133 3.75 -0.38 -10.05
CA GLN A 133 2.61 -0.36 -10.98
C GLN A 133 2.93 0.32 -12.33
N LYS A 134 3.84 1.30 -12.36
CA LYS A 134 4.32 1.90 -13.62
C LYS A 134 4.91 0.87 -14.59
N TYR A 135 5.48 -0.19 -14.07
CA TYR A 135 6.06 -1.29 -14.84
C TYR A 135 5.07 -2.43 -15.10
N GLY A 136 3.78 -2.22 -14.80
CA GLY A 136 2.72 -3.20 -15.05
C GLY A 136 2.65 -4.32 -14.00
N ILE A 137 3.28 -4.14 -12.85
CA ILE A 137 3.22 -5.09 -11.74
C ILE A 137 1.89 -4.91 -11.02
N SER A 138 1.12 -6.00 -10.88
CA SER A 138 -0.17 -5.94 -10.19
C SER A 138 0.00 -5.56 -8.71
N THR A 139 -1.03 -4.95 -8.11
CA THR A 139 -1.02 -4.54 -6.70
C THR A 139 -0.63 -5.67 -5.75
N LYS A 140 -1.17 -6.89 -5.97
CA LYS A 140 -0.85 -8.08 -5.16
C LYS A 140 0.63 -8.45 -5.24
N LEU A 141 1.20 -8.36 -6.43
CA LEU A 141 2.61 -8.71 -6.65
C LEU A 141 3.53 -7.62 -6.13
N ALA A 142 3.17 -6.35 -6.33
CA ALA A 142 3.90 -5.20 -5.80
C ALA A 142 4.02 -5.25 -4.28
N ALA A 143 2.96 -5.66 -3.60
CA ALA A 143 3.00 -5.83 -2.16
C ALA A 143 3.92 -6.98 -1.70
N LYS A 144 3.91 -8.14 -2.38
CA LYS A 144 4.86 -9.23 -2.10
C LYS A 144 6.30 -8.76 -2.28
N ILE A 145 6.57 -8.02 -3.36
CA ILE A 145 7.90 -7.46 -3.65
C ILE A 145 8.32 -6.52 -2.52
N TYR A 146 7.43 -5.60 -2.13
CA TYR A 146 7.73 -4.67 -1.04
C TYR A 146 7.93 -5.38 0.31
N GLN A 147 7.14 -6.39 0.62
CA GLN A 147 7.31 -7.19 1.84
C GLN A 147 8.69 -7.87 1.90
N TYR A 148 9.22 -8.30 0.76
CA TYR A 148 10.52 -8.97 0.69
C TYR A 148 11.70 -7.98 0.68
N TYR A 149 11.62 -6.92 -0.13
CA TYR A 149 12.74 -6.01 -0.37
C TYR A 149 12.65 -4.69 0.40
N GLY A 150 11.45 -4.30 0.89
CA GLY A 150 11.21 -2.98 1.45
C GLY A 150 11.64 -1.88 0.49
N MET A 151 12.26 -0.83 1.00
CA MET A 151 12.77 0.29 0.21
C MET A 151 13.93 -0.10 -0.74
N LYS A 152 14.56 -1.26 -0.54
CA LYS A 152 15.60 -1.76 -1.46
C LYS A 152 15.05 -2.12 -2.85
N VAL A 153 13.73 -2.19 -3.00
CA VAL A 153 13.09 -2.51 -4.29
C VAL A 153 13.53 -1.59 -5.41
N TYR A 154 13.70 -0.30 -5.15
CA TYR A 154 14.15 0.67 -6.16
C TYR A 154 15.51 0.27 -6.72
N LYS A 155 16.47 -0.01 -5.84
CA LYS A 155 17.81 -0.43 -6.21
C LYS A 155 17.83 -1.77 -6.94
N VAL A 156 17.02 -2.73 -6.48
CA VAL A 156 16.90 -4.04 -7.13
C VAL A 156 16.40 -3.91 -8.56
N LEU A 157 15.40 -3.05 -8.79
CA LEU A 157 14.87 -2.83 -10.14
C LEU A 157 15.88 -2.12 -11.05
N GLU A 158 16.62 -1.16 -10.53
CA GLU A 158 17.63 -0.42 -11.31
C GLU A 158 18.86 -1.29 -11.65
N GLU A 159 19.35 -2.10 -10.71
CA GLU A 159 20.57 -2.87 -10.89
C GLU A 159 20.32 -4.23 -11.52
N ASN A 160 19.36 -4.99 -11.01
CA ASN A 160 19.09 -6.36 -11.48
C ASN A 160 17.64 -6.80 -11.19
N PRO A 161 16.67 -6.47 -12.05
CA PRO A 161 15.27 -6.86 -11.88
C PRO A 161 15.02 -8.37 -11.95
N TYR A 162 15.98 -9.17 -12.48
CA TYR A 162 15.84 -10.62 -12.53
C TYR A 162 15.90 -11.27 -11.15
N GLN A 163 16.43 -10.59 -10.13
CA GLN A 163 16.32 -11.04 -8.74
C GLN A 163 14.87 -11.22 -8.28
N LEU A 164 13.91 -10.55 -8.93
CA LEU A 164 12.49 -10.76 -8.64
C LEU A 164 12.07 -12.20 -8.99
N ALA A 165 12.58 -12.77 -10.08
CA ALA A 165 12.28 -14.14 -10.47
C ALA A 165 12.92 -15.18 -9.53
N ASP A 166 14.08 -14.83 -8.96
CA ASP A 166 14.78 -15.71 -8.04
C ASP A 166 14.15 -15.76 -6.65
N ASN A 167 13.55 -14.64 -6.20
CA ASN A 167 13.19 -14.44 -4.79
C ASN A 167 11.67 -14.30 -4.54
N ILE A 168 10.86 -14.06 -5.57
CA ILE A 168 9.43 -13.79 -5.39
C ILE A 168 8.58 -14.85 -6.05
N GLU A 169 7.89 -15.63 -5.25
CA GLU A 169 6.94 -16.62 -5.76
C GLU A 169 5.84 -15.95 -6.60
N GLY A 170 5.66 -16.44 -7.82
CA GLY A 170 4.72 -15.91 -8.81
C GLY A 170 5.34 -14.94 -9.82
N ILE A 171 6.66 -14.69 -9.72
CA ILE A 171 7.44 -14.00 -10.76
C ILE A 171 8.39 -15.00 -11.39
N GLY A 172 8.16 -15.34 -12.66
CA GLY A 172 9.11 -16.11 -13.46
C GLY A 172 9.99 -15.21 -14.34
N PHE A 173 10.94 -15.83 -15.06
CA PHE A 173 11.84 -15.12 -15.97
C PHE A 173 11.09 -14.20 -16.94
N LYS A 174 10.00 -14.65 -17.58
CA LYS A 174 9.26 -13.84 -18.55
C LYS A 174 8.73 -12.55 -17.95
N THR A 175 8.15 -12.62 -16.76
CA THR A 175 7.64 -11.43 -16.05
C THR A 175 8.78 -10.50 -15.65
N ALA A 176 9.88 -11.04 -15.15
CA ALA A 176 11.06 -10.24 -14.81
C ALA A 176 11.67 -9.58 -16.06
N ASP A 177 11.69 -10.25 -17.20
CA ASP A 177 12.20 -9.75 -18.49
C ASP A 177 11.32 -8.62 -19.05
N GLU A 178 9.99 -8.72 -18.93
CA GLU A 178 9.05 -7.65 -19.27
C GLU A 178 9.27 -6.41 -18.40
N ILE A 179 9.48 -6.60 -17.11
CA ILE A 179 9.77 -5.51 -16.17
C ILE A 179 11.12 -4.85 -16.52
N ALA A 180 12.15 -5.67 -16.73
CA ALA A 180 13.49 -5.23 -17.12
C ALA A 180 13.48 -4.39 -18.41
N SER A 181 12.73 -4.84 -19.42
CA SER A 181 12.54 -4.11 -20.68
C SER A 181 11.89 -2.75 -20.47
N LYS A 182 10.85 -2.66 -19.64
CA LYS A 182 10.17 -1.40 -19.33
C LYS A 182 11.03 -0.41 -18.54
N ILE A 183 11.96 -0.92 -17.74
CA ILE A 183 12.93 -0.11 -16.97
C ILE A 183 14.05 0.37 -17.88
N GLY A 184 14.30 -0.29 -19.02
CA GLY A 184 15.34 0.04 -19.96
C GLY A 184 16.64 -0.78 -19.79
N ILE A 185 16.55 -1.92 -19.16
CA ILE A 185 17.68 -2.87 -19.08
C ILE A 185 17.95 -3.43 -20.47
N HIS A 186 19.20 -3.37 -20.89
CA HIS A 186 19.64 -3.87 -22.21
C HIS A 186 19.44 -5.37 -22.36
N THR A 187 19.10 -5.80 -23.58
CA THR A 187 18.83 -7.21 -23.91
C THR A 187 20.06 -8.11 -23.84
N ASP A 188 21.25 -7.53 -23.87
CA ASP A 188 22.56 -8.19 -23.77
C ASP A 188 23.17 -8.11 -22.36
N SER A 189 22.40 -7.67 -21.36
CA SER A 189 22.90 -7.62 -19.98
C SER A 189 23.22 -9.02 -19.45
N ASP A 190 24.33 -9.14 -18.72
CA ASP A 190 24.77 -10.39 -18.10
C ASP A 190 23.68 -11.01 -17.21
N TYR A 191 22.93 -10.19 -16.50
CA TYR A 191 21.82 -10.64 -15.65
C TYR A 191 20.72 -11.30 -16.46
N ARG A 192 20.36 -10.73 -17.61
CA ARG A 192 19.37 -11.29 -18.53
C ARG A 192 19.83 -12.64 -19.08
N ILE A 193 21.05 -12.69 -19.59
CA ILE A 193 21.65 -13.89 -20.19
C ILE A 193 21.68 -15.02 -19.15
N ARG A 194 22.17 -14.74 -17.94
CA ARG A 194 22.25 -15.72 -16.87
C ARG A 194 20.87 -16.25 -16.46
N SER A 195 19.92 -15.36 -16.21
CA SER A 195 18.57 -15.74 -15.81
C SER A 195 17.81 -16.49 -16.92
N GLY A 196 18.01 -16.07 -18.19
CA GLY A 196 17.46 -16.76 -19.36
C GLY A 196 18.00 -18.15 -19.58
N LEU A 197 19.31 -18.37 -19.41
CA LEU A 197 19.93 -19.68 -19.46
C LEU A 197 19.37 -20.60 -18.39
N PHE A 198 19.25 -20.11 -17.15
CA PHE A 198 18.67 -20.89 -16.05
C PHE A 198 17.22 -21.28 -16.34
N TYR A 199 16.42 -20.34 -16.82
CA TYR A 199 15.04 -20.59 -17.22
C TYR A 199 14.94 -21.66 -18.31
N THR A 200 15.80 -21.60 -19.35
CA THR A 200 15.80 -22.54 -20.46
C THR A 200 16.15 -23.95 -19.98
N LEU A 201 17.13 -24.07 -19.09
CA LEU A 201 17.53 -25.37 -18.49
C LEU A 201 16.39 -25.96 -17.66
N GLN A 202 15.65 -25.16 -16.91
CA GLN A 202 14.50 -25.63 -16.14
C GLN A 202 13.34 -26.12 -17.02
N GLN A 203 13.20 -25.60 -18.24
CA GLN A 203 12.17 -26.08 -19.19
C GLN A 203 12.56 -27.35 -19.92
N ALA A 204 13.84 -27.73 -19.92
CA ALA A 204 14.37 -28.90 -20.62
C ALA A 204 14.35 -30.19 -19.77
N VAL A 205 13.99 -30.10 -18.50
CA VAL A 205 13.83 -31.21 -17.55
C VAL A 205 12.36 -31.51 -17.36
#